data_fa010c8ee6100e5140d7dd5d51572498
#
_entry.id   fa010c8ee6100e5140d7dd5d51572498
#
_cell.length_a   1.000
_cell.length_b   1.000
_cell.length_c   1.000
_cell.angle_alpha   90.00
_cell.angle_beta   90.00
_cell.angle_gamma   90.00
#
_symmetry.space_group_name_H-M   'P 1'
#
loop_
_entity.id
_entity.type
_entity.pdbx_description
1 polymer ?
#
loop_
_entity_poly.entity_id
_entity_poly.type
_entity_poly.pdbx_seq_one_letter_code
_entity_poly.pdbx_strand_id
1 'polypeptide(L)'
;TSAADVRRLMNGERAVLFATDPPYLVDYDGSNHPTRNKDWSQSYGVTWDDSSQGAELYDGFIAAAVAEAITEDAAWYCWHASRRQAMLEACWEKAGAFVHQQIIWVKDRGVLTRSHYLWKHEPCFMGWRRPNRPPKVAEQTLPSTWEMPSFAKDERPDHPTPKPLDAFGIPM
;
A
#
# COMPACT_ATOMS: atom_id res chain seq x y z
N THR A 1 13.26 0.43 -7.14
CA THR A 1 13.20 1.84 -6.72
C THR A 1 14.59 2.42 -6.68
N SER A 2 14.77 3.60 -7.29
CA SER A 2 16.06 4.29 -7.35
C SER A 2 16.12 5.40 -6.29
N ALA A 3 17.04 5.30 -5.33
CA ALA A 3 17.28 6.37 -4.35
C ALA A 3 17.67 7.70 -5.02
N ALA A 4 18.39 7.63 -6.15
CA ALA A 4 18.76 8.82 -6.91
C ALA A 4 17.53 9.54 -7.51
N ASP A 5 16.54 8.80 -8.00
CA ASP A 5 15.31 9.39 -8.51
C ASP A 5 14.46 9.97 -7.38
N VAL A 6 14.39 9.29 -6.23
CA VAL A 6 13.70 9.81 -5.04
C VAL A 6 14.35 11.12 -4.58
N ARG A 7 15.68 11.16 -4.47
CA ARG A 7 16.42 12.39 -4.13
C ARG A 7 16.13 13.54 -5.10
N ARG A 8 16.13 13.24 -6.40
CA ARG A 8 15.82 14.24 -7.44
C ARG A 8 14.39 14.76 -7.31
N LEU A 9 13.42 13.87 -7.06
CA LEU A 9 12.02 14.23 -6.88
C LEU A 9 11.80 15.10 -5.65
N MET A 10 12.41 14.72 -4.54
CA MET A 10 12.25 15.42 -3.26
C MET A 10 13.00 16.77 -3.20
N ASN A 11 14.02 16.94 -4.03
CA ASN A 11 14.79 18.20 -4.13
C ASN A 11 15.23 18.80 -2.78
N GLY A 12 15.62 17.95 -1.84
CA GLY A 12 16.03 18.34 -0.48
C GLY A 12 14.89 18.48 0.54
N GLU A 13 13.63 18.41 0.12
CA GLU A 13 12.48 18.39 1.02
C GLU A 13 12.27 17.00 1.61
N ARG A 14 11.57 16.94 2.75
CA ARG A 14 11.20 15.68 3.39
C ARG A 14 9.74 15.72 3.83
N ALA A 15 9.03 14.62 3.57
CA ALA A 15 7.64 14.44 3.92
C ALA A 15 7.48 13.90 5.35
N VAL A 16 6.44 14.35 6.03
CA VAL A 16 6.02 13.86 7.35
C VAL A 16 5.06 12.67 7.27
N LEU A 17 4.67 12.29 6.05
CA LEU A 17 3.77 11.17 5.76
C LEU A 17 4.39 10.28 4.69
N PHE A 18 4.43 8.98 4.95
CA PHE A 18 4.80 7.92 4.01
C PHE A 18 3.61 7.00 3.79
N ALA A 19 2.76 7.34 2.82
CA ALA A 19 1.59 6.54 2.43
C ALA A 19 1.86 5.84 1.10
N THR A 20 1.79 4.50 1.06
CA THR A 20 2.22 3.72 -0.10
C THR A 20 1.33 2.50 -0.35
N ASP A 21 1.23 2.13 -1.63
CA ASP A 21 0.52 0.95 -2.14
C ASP A 21 1.46 0.19 -3.08
N PRO A 22 2.46 -0.53 -2.53
CA PRO A 22 3.43 -1.26 -3.35
C PRO A 22 2.80 -2.49 -4.00
N PRO A 23 3.44 -3.10 -5.00
CA PRO A 23 3.05 -4.41 -5.50
C PRO A 23 2.89 -5.41 -4.36
N TYR A 24 1.79 -6.19 -4.39
CA TYR A 24 1.46 -7.12 -3.30
C TYR A 24 2.21 -8.44 -3.35
N LEU A 25 2.97 -8.69 -4.43
CA LEU A 25 3.74 -9.89 -4.66
C LEU A 25 2.89 -11.18 -4.57
N VAL A 26 1.74 -11.13 -5.22
CA VAL A 26 0.74 -12.21 -5.20
C VAL A 26 0.57 -12.87 -6.58
N ASP A 27 1.48 -12.58 -7.51
CA ASP A 27 1.48 -13.06 -8.89
C ASP A 27 0.19 -12.67 -9.64
N TYR A 28 -0.25 -11.44 -9.43
CA TYR A 28 -1.40 -10.90 -10.13
C TYR A 28 -1.02 -10.58 -11.58
N ASP A 29 -1.48 -11.38 -12.51
CA ASP A 29 -1.20 -11.24 -13.94
C ASP A 29 -2.28 -10.44 -14.70
N GLY A 30 -3.38 -10.07 -14.04
CA GLY A 30 -4.49 -9.36 -14.66
C GLY A 30 -5.42 -10.21 -15.52
N SER A 31 -5.08 -11.47 -15.78
CA SER A 31 -5.88 -12.38 -16.65
C SER A 31 -7.19 -12.84 -15.99
N ASN A 32 -7.26 -12.79 -14.67
CA ASN A 32 -8.41 -13.24 -13.88
C ASN A 32 -9.46 -12.14 -13.65
N HIS A 33 -9.44 -11.07 -14.43
CA HIS A 33 -10.44 -10.00 -14.29
C HIS A 33 -11.84 -10.54 -14.63
N PRO A 34 -12.86 -10.31 -13.78
CA PRO A 34 -14.20 -10.87 -13.95
C PRO A 34 -14.94 -10.39 -15.22
N THR A 35 -14.51 -9.30 -15.82
CA THR A 35 -15.02 -8.89 -17.14
C THR A 35 -14.12 -9.46 -18.22
N ARG A 36 -14.62 -10.49 -18.93
CA ARG A 36 -13.94 -11.24 -20.01
C ARG A 36 -13.33 -10.41 -21.14
N ASN A 37 -13.58 -9.10 -21.19
CA ASN A 37 -13.18 -8.21 -22.28
C ASN A 37 -11.99 -7.30 -21.95
N LYS A 38 -11.39 -7.40 -20.75
CA LYS A 38 -10.23 -6.60 -20.38
C LYS A 38 -9.16 -7.54 -19.79
N ASP A 39 -8.25 -7.95 -20.64
CA ASP A 39 -7.02 -8.62 -20.23
C ASP A 39 -5.95 -7.56 -19.95
N TRP A 40 -5.70 -7.33 -18.67
CA TRP A 40 -4.71 -6.36 -18.21
C TRP A 40 -3.28 -6.90 -18.27
N SER A 41 -3.09 -8.23 -18.48
CA SER A 41 -1.76 -8.83 -18.60
C SER A 41 -0.98 -8.26 -19.78
N GLN A 42 -1.68 -7.91 -20.86
CA GLN A 42 -1.11 -7.30 -22.07
C GLN A 42 -0.68 -5.84 -21.86
N SER A 43 -1.31 -5.13 -20.92
CA SER A 43 -1.08 -3.70 -20.70
C SER A 43 0.18 -3.42 -19.88
N TYR A 44 0.64 -4.37 -19.08
CA TYR A 44 1.75 -4.17 -18.16
C TYR A 44 3.07 -4.79 -18.62
N GLY A 45 3.05 -5.68 -19.62
CA GLY A 45 4.26 -6.26 -20.27
C GLY A 45 5.30 -6.92 -19.36
N VAL A 46 5.15 -6.74 -18.06
CA VAL A 46 6.03 -7.25 -16.99
C VAL A 46 5.14 -7.60 -15.81
N THR A 47 5.38 -8.70 -15.16
CA THR A 47 4.76 -9.10 -13.90
C THR A 47 5.25 -8.20 -12.76
N TRP A 48 4.70 -6.98 -12.68
CA TRP A 48 5.04 -6.01 -11.63
C TRP A 48 4.71 -6.51 -10.22
N ASP A 49 3.88 -7.53 -10.10
CA ASP A 49 3.46 -8.16 -8.86
C ASP A 49 4.09 -9.55 -8.64
N ASP A 50 5.27 -9.76 -9.20
CA ASP A 50 5.99 -11.03 -9.18
C ASP A 50 6.45 -11.40 -7.76
N SER A 51 5.97 -12.52 -7.26
CA SER A 51 6.29 -13.03 -5.93
C SER A 51 7.76 -13.43 -5.77
N SER A 52 8.48 -13.66 -6.86
CA SER A 52 9.91 -14.00 -6.84
C SER A 52 10.81 -12.83 -6.40
N GLN A 53 10.33 -11.59 -6.50
CA GLN A 53 11.07 -10.42 -6.03
C GLN A 53 11.24 -10.40 -4.51
N GLY A 54 10.35 -11.08 -3.77
CA GLY A 54 10.47 -11.27 -2.33
C GLY A 54 10.56 -9.97 -1.53
N ALA A 55 11.23 -10.04 -0.39
CA ALA A 55 11.42 -8.92 0.52
C ALA A 55 12.31 -7.80 -0.06
N GLU A 56 13.14 -8.10 -1.05
CA GLU A 56 14.10 -7.16 -1.63
C GLU A 56 13.42 -5.94 -2.26
N LEU A 57 12.25 -6.13 -2.86
CA LEU A 57 11.44 -5.02 -3.38
C LEU A 57 11.02 -4.08 -2.26
N TYR A 58 10.51 -4.63 -1.16
CA TYR A 58 10.06 -3.83 -0.01
C TYR A 58 11.23 -3.15 0.69
N ASP A 59 12.31 -3.87 0.97
CA ASP A 59 13.55 -3.30 1.52
C ASP A 59 14.04 -2.13 0.65
N GLY A 60 14.04 -2.29 -0.67
CA GLY A 60 14.57 -1.30 -1.59
C GLY A 60 13.80 0.03 -1.56
N PHE A 61 12.47 0.01 -1.64
CA PHE A 61 11.71 1.26 -1.63
C PHE A 61 11.65 1.89 -0.23
N ILE A 62 11.59 1.08 0.83
CA ILE A 62 11.62 1.58 2.21
C ILE A 62 12.96 2.26 2.48
N ALA A 63 14.08 1.62 2.12
CA ALA A 63 15.40 2.20 2.32
C ALA A 63 15.57 3.51 1.55
N ALA A 64 15.09 3.58 0.30
CA ALA A 64 15.12 4.80 -0.49
C ALA A 64 14.27 5.93 0.14
N ALA A 65 13.07 5.61 0.64
CA ALA A 65 12.22 6.57 1.32
C ALA A 65 12.86 7.10 2.61
N VAL A 66 13.39 6.23 3.44
CA VAL A 66 14.08 6.60 4.69
C VAL A 66 15.28 7.49 4.43
N ALA A 67 16.10 7.14 3.43
CA ALA A 67 17.30 7.91 3.13
C ALA A 67 16.99 9.30 2.54
N GLU A 68 16.00 9.40 1.66
CA GLU A 68 15.88 10.56 0.78
C GLU A 68 14.54 11.33 0.90
N ALA A 69 13.47 10.72 1.43
CA ALA A 69 12.12 11.27 1.25
C ALA A 69 11.40 11.67 2.53
N ILE A 70 11.64 11.01 3.65
CA ILE A 70 10.80 11.18 4.84
C ILE A 70 11.59 11.69 6.05
N THR A 71 10.87 12.35 6.96
CA THR A 71 11.41 12.78 8.25
C THR A 71 11.53 11.59 9.21
N GLU A 72 12.30 11.78 10.31
CA GLU A 72 12.48 10.74 11.33
C GLU A 72 11.17 10.40 12.06
N ASP A 73 10.27 11.37 12.17
CA ASP A 73 8.97 11.28 12.84
C ASP A 73 7.79 11.10 11.86
N ALA A 74 8.06 10.72 10.61
CA ALA A 74 7.01 10.49 9.62
C ALA A 74 6.05 9.39 10.07
N ALA A 75 4.75 9.60 9.81
CA ALA A 75 3.75 8.55 9.90
C ALA A 75 3.82 7.65 8.66
N TRP A 76 3.80 6.34 8.88
CA TRP A 76 3.88 5.35 7.81
C TRP A 76 2.56 4.64 7.63
N TYR A 77 2.10 4.55 6.38
CA TYR A 77 0.94 3.75 5.96
C TYR A 77 1.34 2.90 4.75
N CYS A 78 1.09 1.61 4.83
CA CYS A 78 1.42 0.70 3.74
C CYS A 78 0.30 -0.31 3.53
N TRP A 79 -0.35 -0.24 2.38
CA TRP A 79 -1.32 -1.24 1.94
C TRP A 79 -0.58 -2.52 1.57
N HIS A 80 -1.19 -3.66 1.84
CA HIS A 80 -0.54 -4.94 1.58
C HIS A 80 -1.54 -6.09 1.41
N ALA A 81 -1.09 -7.20 0.83
CA ALA A 81 -1.86 -8.44 0.86
C ALA A 81 -1.74 -9.13 2.23
N SER A 82 -2.85 -9.68 2.75
CA SER A 82 -2.86 -10.41 4.04
C SER A 82 -1.80 -11.51 4.10
N ARG A 83 -1.57 -12.24 3.00
CA ARG A 83 -0.56 -13.31 2.95
C ARG A 83 0.90 -12.82 2.93
N ARG A 84 1.13 -11.53 2.73
CA ARG A 84 2.48 -10.91 2.73
C ARG A 84 2.75 -10.06 3.97
N GLN A 85 1.83 -10.04 4.90
CA GLN A 85 1.90 -9.26 6.13
C GLN A 85 3.21 -9.48 6.89
N ALA A 86 3.55 -10.72 7.21
CA ALA A 86 4.75 -11.04 7.98
C ALA A 86 6.04 -10.56 7.28
N MET A 87 6.10 -10.66 5.95
CA MET A 87 7.27 -10.20 5.18
C MET A 87 7.39 -8.68 5.23
N LEU A 88 6.30 -7.93 5.04
CA LEU A 88 6.31 -6.48 5.12
C LEU A 88 6.69 -5.99 6.52
N GLU A 89 6.14 -6.62 7.56
CA GLU A 89 6.45 -6.30 8.96
C GLU A 89 7.95 -6.46 9.26
N ALA A 90 8.56 -7.56 8.81
CA ALA A 90 9.99 -7.78 8.93
C ALA A 90 10.83 -6.71 8.19
N CYS A 91 10.40 -6.25 7.02
CA CYS A 91 11.06 -5.14 6.31
C CYS A 91 10.95 -3.81 7.08
N TRP A 92 9.82 -3.56 7.73
CA TRP A 92 9.65 -2.39 8.59
C TRP A 92 10.58 -2.43 9.79
N GLU A 93 10.62 -3.57 10.50
CA GLU A 93 11.51 -3.77 11.66
C GLU A 93 12.99 -3.56 11.29
N LYS A 94 13.41 -4.09 10.14
CA LYS A 94 14.76 -3.89 9.60
C LYS A 94 15.06 -2.40 9.35
N ALA A 95 14.07 -1.61 8.98
CA ALA A 95 14.20 -0.16 8.80
C ALA A 95 14.06 0.64 10.10
N GLY A 96 13.90 -0.02 11.25
CA GLY A 96 13.69 0.60 12.57
C GLY A 96 12.25 1.05 12.83
N ALA A 97 11.33 0.71 11.96
CA ALA A 97 9.91 0.98 12.14
C ALA A 97 9.19 -0.21 12.79
N PHE A 98 8.00 0.02 13.32
CA PHE A 98 7.15 -1.04 13.84
C PHE A 98 5.69 -0.78 13.45
N VAL A 99 4.92 -1.85 13.34
CA VAL A 99 3.48 -1.76 13.15
C VAL A 99 2.83 -1.39 14.47
N HIS A 100 2.28 -0.19 14.54
CA HIS A 100 1.52 0.27 15.71
C HIS A 100 0.08 -0.24 15.66
N GLN A 101 -0.53 -0.21 14.48
CA GLN A 101 -1.91 -0.58 14.29
C GLN A 101 -2.15 -1.10 12.87
N GLN A 102 -3.09 -2.02 12.72
CA GLN A 102 -3.60 -2.42 11.42
C GLN A 102 -4.91 -1.69 11.16
N ILE A 103 -5.00 -1.10 9.98
CA ILE A 103 -6.19 -0.46 9.44
C ILE A 103 -6.79 -1.39 8.39
N ILE A 104 -8.09 -1.48 8.34
CA ILE A 104 -8.82 -2.34 7.42
C ILE A 104 -9.76 -1.48 6.55
N TRP A 105 -9.49 -1.42 5.26
CA TRP A 105 -10.49 -0.94 4.33
C TRP A 105 -11.57 -1.98 4.13
N VAL A 106 -12.80 -1.66 4.52
CA VAL A 106 -13.98 -2.48 4.30
C VAL A 106 -14.66 -2.01 3.02
N LYS A 107 -14.73 -2.91 2.03
CA LYS A 107 -15.37 -2.63 0.73
C LYS A 107 -16.89 -2.75 0.85
N ASP A 108 -17.63 -2.00 0.04
CA ASP A 108 -19.09 -2.10 -0.07
C ASP A 108 -19.54 -3.49 -0.55
N ARG A 109 -18.75 -4.12 -1.43
CA ARG A 109 -19.02 -5.46 -1.98
C ARG A 109 -17.78 -6.35 -1.93
N GLY A 110 -18.01 -7.65 -1.79
CA GLY A 110 -16.95 -8.64 -1.88
C GLY A 110 -16.48 -8.83 -3.33
N VAL A 111 -15.17 -9.03 -3.50
CA VAL A 111 -14.58 -9.38 -4.79
C VAL A 111 -14.78 -10.87 -5.05
N LEU A 112 -15.42 -11.19 -6.17
CA LEU A 112 -15.62 -12.58 -6.59
C LEU A 112 -14.28 -13.18 -6.99
N THR A 113 -13.85 -14.17 -6.22
CA THR A 113 -12.62 -14.92 -6.45
C THR A 113 -12.88 -16.41 -6.25
N ARG A 114 -11.91 -17.29 -6.57
CA ARG A 114 -12.00 -18.73 -6.30
C ARG A 114 -11.64 -19.09 -4.84
N SER A 115 -11.69 -18.14 -3.90
CA SER A 115 -11.47 -18.37 -2.48
C SER A 115 -12.73 -18.85 -1.77
N HIS A 116 -12.58 -19.47 -0.58
CA HIS A 116 -13.70 -19.93 0.24
C HIS A 116 -14.62 -18.79 0.69
N TYR A 117 -14.07 -17.60 0.89
CA TYR A 117 -14.80 -16.39 1.29
C TYR A 117 -14.51 -15.27 0.31
N LEU A 118 -15.51 -14.42 0.06
CA LEU A 118 -15.33 -13.23 -0.77
C LEU A 118 -14.41 -12.23 -0.07
N TRP A 119 -13.39 -11.76 -0.76
CA TRP A 119 -12.51 -10.71 -0.25
C TRP A 119 -13.27 -9.38 -0.18
N LYS A 120 -13.61 -8.97 1.03
CA LYS A 120 -14.36 -7.74 1.30
C LYS A 120 -13.52 -6.69 2.04
N HIS A 121 -12.23 -6.93 2.21
CA HIS A 121 -11.35 -5.98 2.89
C HIS A 121 -9.94 -5.99 2.31
N GLU A 122 -9.22 -4.91 2.57
CA GLU A 122 -7.78 -4.82 2.36
C GLU A 122 -7.11 -4.24 3.61
N PRO A 123 -6.01 -4.83 4.07
CA PRO A 123 -5.28 -4.35 5.23
C PRO A 123 -4.24 -3.28 4.85
N CYS A 124 -4.03 -2.35 5.78
CA CYS A 124 -2.98 -1.35 5.73
C CYS A 124 -2.25 -1.31 7.07
N PHE A 125 -0.95 -1.36 7.08
CA PHE A 125 -0.17 -1.08 8.27
C PHE A 125 -0.08 0.42 8.53
N MET A 126 -0.22 0.80 9.79
CA MET A 126 0.08 2.12 10.31
C MET A 126 1.16 2.02 11.40
N GLY A 127 2.18 2.86 11.32
CA GLY A 127 3.25 2.90 12.32
C GLY A 127 4.26 4.01 12.05
N TRP A 128 5.46 3.88 12.62
CA TRP A 128 6.54 4.85 12.51
C TRP A 128 7.87 4.25 12.94
N ARG A 129 8.95 4.97 12.73
CA ARG A 129 10.29 4.60 13.26
C ARG A 129 10.44 5.01 14.72
N ARG A 130 10.89 4.06 15.55
CA ARG A 130 11.20 4.36 16.97
C ARG A 130 12.49 5.19 17.08
N PRO A 131 12.57 6.09 18.09
CA PRO A 131 11.56 6.45 19.12
C PRO A 131 10.60 7.57 18.66
N ASN A 132 10.67 8.04 17.43
CA ASN A 132 10.11 9.29 16.95
C ASN A 132 8.64 9.13 16.53
N ARG A 133 7.74 9.21 17.51
CA ARG A 133 6.30 9.11 17.26
C ARG A 133 5.79 10.34 16.49
N PRO A 134 5.06 10.15 15.36
CA PRO A 134 4.45 11.27 14.64
C PRO A 134 3.41 11.98 15.51
N PRO A 135 3.20 13.28 15.30
CA PRO A 135 2.13 14.01 15.97
C PRO A 135 0.77 13.45 15.52
N LYS A 136 -0.20 13.46 16.44
CA LYS A 136 -1.58 13.14 16.09
C LYS A 136 -2.21 14.36 15.43
N VAL A 137 -2.55 14.27 14.15
CA VAL A 137 -3.08 15.38 13.36
C VAL A 137 -4.59 15.53 13.52
N ALA A 138 -5.32 14.41 13.63
CA ALA A 138 -6.78 14.44 13.75
C ALA A 138 -7.24 14.80 15.16
N GLU A 139 -8.18 15.75 15.29
CA GLU A 139 -8.84 16.07 16.55
C GLU A 139 -9.69 14.91 17.08
N GLN A 140 -10.25 14.09 16.15
CA GLN A 140 -11.04 12.92 16.48
C GLN A 140 -10.22 11.65 16.31
N THR A 141 -10.49 10.65 17.17
CA THR A 141 -9.95 9.31 17.01
C THR A 141 -10.81 8.56 16.01
N LEU A 142 -10.25 8.29 14.83
CA LEU A 142 -10.90 7.49 13.80
C LEU A 142 -10.84 6.00 14.15
N PRO A 143 -11.86 5.21 13.76
CA PRO A 143 -11.79 3.75 13.89
C PRO A 143 -10.73 3.17 12.97
N SER A 144 -10.23 1.97 13.30
CA SER A 144 -9.28 1.26 12.45
C SER A 144 -9.94 0.54 11.26
N THR A 145 -11.26 0.58 11.17
CA THR A 145 -12.01 0.10 10.02
C THR A 145 -12.53 1.28 9.21
N TRP A 146 -12.11 1.39 7.95
CA TRP A 146 -12.52 2.45 7.04
C TRP A 146 -13.49 1.89 6.01
N GLU A 147 -14.74 2.31 6.09
CA GLU A 147 -15.76 1.94 5.12
C GLU A 147 -15.72 2.90 3.94
N MET A 148 -15.17 2.44 2.83
CA MET A 148 -15.07 3.21 1.61
C MET A 148 -15.65 2.41 0.45
N PRO A 149 -16.51 3.01 -0.40
CA PRO A 149 -17.04 2.32 -1.56
C PRO A 149 -15.93 2.03 -2.57
N SER A 150 -16.04 0.89 -3.23
CA SER A 150 -15.26 0.61 -4.43
C SER A 150 -15.74 1.50 -5.57
N PHE A 151 -14.88 1.80 -6.55
CA PHE A 151 -15.29 2.55 -7.73
C PHE A 151 -16.49 1.90 -8.42
N ALA A 152 -17.45 2.72 -8.84
CA ALA A 152 -18.51 2.28 -9.74
C ALA A 152 -17.88 1.82 -11.06
N LYS A 153 -18.58 0.93 -11.79
CA LYS A 153 -18.02 0.28 -12.99
C LYS A 153 -17.66 1.27 -14.09
N ASP A 154 -18.42 2.33 -14.20
CA ASP A 154 -18.32 3.43 -15.17
C ASP A 154 -17.34 4.54 -14.73
N GLU A 155 -17.07 4.64 -13.43
CA GLU A 155 -16.13 5.62 -12.84
C GLU A 155 -14.72 5.04 -12.63
N ARG A 156 -14.55 3.75 -12.91
CA ARG A 156 -13.29 3.05 -12.61
C ARG A 156 -12.18 3.59 -13.50
N PRO A 157 -11.06 4.08 -12.89
CA PRO A 157 -9.88 4.46 -13.66
C PRO A 157 -9.35 3.30 -14.52
N ASP A 158 -8.57 3.62 -15.53
CA ASP A 158 -7.92 2.60 -16.36
C ASP A 158 -6.76 1.94 -15.63
N HIS A 159 -7.09 1.32 -14.51
CA HIS A 159 -6.20 0.59 -13.61
C HIS A 159 -6.94 -0.66 -13.08
N PRO A 160 -6.29 -1.83 -12.99
CA PRO A 160 -6.96 -3.08 -12.60
C PRO A 160 -7.46 -3.08 -11.14
N THR A 161 -6.72 -2.44 -10.24
CA THR A 161 -6.97 -2.45 -8.79
C THR A 161 -6.89 -1.05 -8.18
N PRO A 162 -7.68 -0.06 -8.65
CA PRO A 162 -7.60 1.28 -8.12
C PRO A 162 -8.10 1.32 -6.67
N LYS A 163 -7.40 2.07 -5.81
CA LYS A 163 -7.88 2.38 -4.46
C LYS A 163 -8.70 3.67 -4.45
N PRO A 164 -9.71 3.78 -3.58
CA PRO A 164 -10.40 5.05 -3.35
C PRO A 164 -9.40 6.14 -2.93
N LEU A 165 -9.65 7.38 -3.33
CA LEU A 165 -8.80 8.50 -2.94
C LEU A 165 -8.73 8.68 -1.42
N ASP A 166 -9.84 8.41 -0.72
CA ASP A 166 -9.92 8.47 0.74
C ASP A 166 -8.93 7.52 1.43
N ALA A 167 -8.53 6.42 0.77
CA ALA A 167 -7.50 5.51 1.29
C ALA A 167 -6.15 6.21 1.54
N PHE A 168 -5.89 7.31 0.84
CA PHE A 168 -4.72 8.16 1.00
C PHE A 168 -5.07 9.52 1.60
N GLY A 169 -6.31 10.00 1.44
CA GLY A 169 -6.78 11.26 1.99
C GLY A 169 -6.99 11.24 3.51
N ILE A 170 -7.46 10.12 4.07
CA ILE A 170 -7.66 9.99 5.52
C ILE A 170 -6.36 10.17 6.34
N PRO A 171 -5.19 9.62 5.92
CA PRO A 171 -3.92 9.85 6.60
C PRO A 171 -3.37 11.28 6.52
N MET A 172 -3.83 12.07 5.56
CA MET A 172 -3.37 13.46 5.34
C MET A 172 -4.04 14.45 6.28
#